data_4d7819275aede956336cac46f1b94979
#
_entry.id   4d7819275aede956336cac46f1b94979
#
_cell.length_a   1.000
_cell.length_b   1.000
_cell.length_c   1.000
_cell.angle_alpha   90.00
_cell.angle_beta   90.00
_cell.angle_gamma   90.00
#
_symmetry.space_group_name_H-M   'P 1'
#
loop_
_entity.id
_entity.type
_entity.pdbx_description
1 polymer ?
#
loop_
_entity_poly.entity_id
_entity_poly.type
_entity_poly.pdbx_seq_one_letter_code
_entity_poly.pdbx_strand_id
1 'polypeptide(L)'
;MLQTTLYLLLIALINSFDNIGIRIAYSIGGIKVQLKKNFLISLMAFTVAFTSSLSGSLISNFLSDNVASFLSMLLISGTGIKIMLEPFLKKKDITEQVKTLSYKESISIGLALALDDIGGSVGVGLAGYHPLAVGLAFFLVSFLIFFSGNYAIKILSKFKIDKRIATVLAGILMIAMGISQILD
;
A
#
# COMPACT_ATOMS: atom_id res chain seq x y z
N MET A 1 1.92 20.37 -8.88
CA MET A 1 3.00 19.54 -8.32
C MET A 1 2.72 19.10 -6.87
N LEU A 2 2.57 20.03 -5.90
CA LEU A 2 2.36 19.66 -4.48
C LEU A 2 1.10 18.80 -4.27
N GLN A 3 -0.03 19.16 -4.87
CA GLN A 3 -1.28 18.41 -4.80
C GLN A 3 -1.15 16.99 -5.35
N THR A 4 -0.52 16.84 -6.51
CA THR A 4 -0.25 15.54 -7.15
C THR A 4 0.59 14.63 -6.25
N THR A 5 1.66 15.17 -5.66
CA THR A 5 2.53 14.42 -4.76
C THR A 5 1.79 14.01 -3.49
N LEU A 6 1.00 14.89 -2.90
CA LEU A 6 0.20 14.59 -1.72
C LEU A 6 -0.84 13.50 -2.01
N TYR A 7 -1.49 13.57 -3.16
CA TYR A 7 -2.46 12.58 -3.60
C TYR A 7 -1.82 11.19 -3.76
N LEU A 8 -0.66 11.11 -4.42
CA LEU A 8 0.08 9.85 -4.57
C LEU A 8 0.52 9.27 -3.23
N LEU A 9 0.99 10.12 -2.30
CA LEU A 9 1.38 9.67 -0.96
C LEU A 9 0.17 9.16 -0.17
N LEU A 10 -0.99 9.81 -0.31
CA LEU A 10 -2.22 9.36 0.33
C LEU A 10 -2.68 8.00 -0.22
N ILE A 11 -2.70 7.82 -1.55
CA ILE A 11 -3.02 6.53 -2.16
C ILE A 11 -2.05 5.45 -1.67
N ALA A 12 -0.75 5.72 -1.72
CA ALA A 12 0.26 4.77 -1.26
C ALA A 12 0.07 4.41 0.23
N LEU A 13 -0.22 5.40 1.08
CA LEU A 13 -0.44 5.19 2.51
C LEU A 13 -1.69 4.34 2.78
N ILE A 14 -2.79 4.65 2.10
CA ILE A 14 -4.06 3.93 2.28
C ILE A 14 -3.92 2.50 1.75
N ASN A 15 -3.29 2.33 0.58
CA ASN A 15 -3.09 1.02 -0.02
C ASN A 15 -2.16 0.13 0.83
N SER A 16 -1.13 0.72 1.44
CA SER A 16 -0.19 0.02 2.32
C SER A 16 -0.69 -0.10 3.78
N PHE A 17 -1.99 0.05 4.04
CA PHE A 17 -2.53 0.02 5.41
C PHE A 17 -2.40 -1.37 6.06
N ASP A 18 -2.45 -2.44 5.28
CA ASP A 18 -2.18 -3.81 5.69
C ASP A 18 -0.72 -3.99 6.18
N ASN A 19 0.23 -3.29 5.54
CA ASN A 19 1.63 -3.27 5.94
C ASN A 19 1.81 -2.79 7.39
N ILE A 20 0.98 -1.84 7.83
CA ILE A 20 0.95 -1.37 9.22
C ILE A 20 0.57 -2.51 10.16
N GLY A 21 -0.44 -3.31 9.80
CA GLY A 21 -0.90 -4.46 10.59
C GLY A 21 0.22 -5.50 10.79
N ILE A 22 0.89 -5.88 9.71
CA ILE A 22 2.01 -6.83 9.74
C ILE A 22 3.19 -6.26 10.53
N ARG A 23 3.47 -4.96 10.34
CA ARG A 23 4.55 -4.31 11.08
C ARG A 23 4.29 -4.24 12.58
N ILE A 24 3.05 -4.00 12.98
CA ILE A 24 2.64 -4.03 14.40
C ILE A 24 2.79 -5.45 14.95
N ALA A 25 2.36 -6.47 14.21
CA ALA A 25 2.49 -7.87 14.61
C ALA A 25 3.96 -8.25 14.86
N TYR A 26 4.87 -7.87 13.96
CA TYR A 26 6.31 -8.05 14.15
C TYR A 26 6.83 -7.32 15.38
N SER A 27 6.36 -6.11 15.60
CA SER A 27 6.76 -5.32 16.76
C SER A 27 6.32 -5.95 18.07
N ILE A 28 5.08 -6.46 18.14
CA ILE A 28 4.56 -7.18 19.31
C ILE A 28 5.35 -8.49 19.53
N GLY A 29 5.71 -9.19 18.44
CA GLY A 29 6.56 -10.38 18.48
C GLY A 29 8.04 -10.10 18.80
N GLY A 30 8.42 -8.85 19.06
CA GLY A 30 9.80 -8.46 19.39
C GLY A 30 10.75 -8.47 18.18
N ILE A 31 10.22 -8.56 16.96
CA ILE A 31 11.01 -8.62 15.73
C ILE A 31 11.40 -7.23 15.29
N LYS A 32 12.69 -6.91 15.37
CA LYS A 32 13.26 -5.67 14.85
C LYS A 32 13.62 -5.85 13.38
N VAL A 33 13.07 -5.00 12.51
CA VAL A 33 13.43 -4.96 11.10
C VAL A 33 14.65 -4.06 10.93
N GLN A 34 15.78 -4.65 10.55
CA GLN A 34 17.01 -3.91 10.28
C GLN A 34 16.87 -3.01 9.05
N LEU A 35 17.59 -1.89 9.02
CA LEU A 35 17.47 -0.89 7.96
C LEU A 35 17.68 -1.47 6.55
N LYS A 36 18.65 -2.36 6.38
CA LYS A 36 18.92 -3.03 5.09
C LYS A 36 17.75 -3.89 4.62
N LYS A 37 17.09 -4.57 5.56
CA LYS A 37 15.91 -5.42 5.27
C LYS A 37 14.68 -4.59 4.99
N ASN A 38 14.51 -3.48 5.70
CA ASN A 38 13.49 -2.49 5.41
C ASN A 38 13.63 -1.92 3.99
N PHE A 39 14.87 -1.56 3.61
CA PHE A 39 15.15 -1.10 2.25
C PHE A 39 14.75 -2.14 1.18
N LEU A 40 15.04 -3.42 1.41
CA LEU A 40 14.63 -4.49 0.49
C LEU A 40 13.10 -4.62 0.37
N ILE A 41 12.39 -4.58 1.49
CA ILE A 41 10.92 -4.60 1.50
C ILE A 41 10.37 -3.43 0.69
N SER A 42 10.88 -2.23 0.94
CA SER A 42 10.47 -1.01 0.23
C SER A 42 10.85 -1.02 -1.26
N LEU A 43 11.97 -1.67 -1.60
CA LEU A 43 12.40 -1.85 -2.99
C LEU A 43 11.44 -2.78 -3.75
N MET A 44 10.89 -3.80 -3.09
CA MET A 44 9.84 -4.64 -3.68
C MET A 44 8.57 -3.84 -3.92
N ALA A 45 8.14 -3.02 -2.95
CA ALA A 45 6.99 -2.13 -3.12
C ALA A 45 7.21 -1.15 -4.29
N PHE A 46 8.40 -0.55 -4.39
CA PHE A 46 8.75 0.29 -5.54
C PHE A 46 8.63 -0.46 -6.87
N THR A 47 9.26 -1.62 -6.96
CA THR A 47 9.35 -2.38 -8.23
C THR A 47 7.96 -2.79 -8.71
N VAL A 48 7.12 -3.30 -7.83
CA VAL A 48 5.77 -3.73 -8.17
C VAL A 48 4.89 -2.53 -8.51
N ALA A 49 4.89 -1.47 -7.70
CA ALA A 49 4.09 -0.28 -7.95
C ALA A 49 4.52 0.44 -9.24
N PHE A 50 5.83 0.54 -9.50
CA PHE A 50 6.35 1.12 -10.75
C PHE A 50 5.91 0.32 -11.98
N THR A 51 6.11 -1.00 -11.98
CA THR A 51 5.77 -1.86 -13.13
C THR A 51 4.27 -1.93 -13.35
N SER A 52 3.48 -2.00 -12.29
CA SER A 52 2.02 -2.00 -12.35
C SER A 52 1.48 -0.66 -12.89
N SER A 53 1.98 0.45 -12.37
CA SER A 53 1.60 1.79 -12.84
C SER A 53 2.06 2.04 -14.29
N LEU A 54 3.24 1.55 -14.67
CA LEU A 54 3.71 1.60 -16.06
C LEU A 54 2.77 0.82 -16.99
N SER A 55 2.32 -0.36 -16.57
CA SER A 55 1.33 -1.15 -17.32
C SER A 55 0.02 -0.39 -17.47
N GLY A 56 -0.49 0.23 -16.40
CA GLY A 56 -1.68 1.08 -16.44
C GLY A 56 -1.51 2.27 -17.40
N SER A 57 -0.39 2.96 -17.32
CA SER A 57 -0.06 4.09 -18.20
C SER A 57 0.08 3.68 -19.67
N LEU A 58 0.63 2.51 -19.97
CA LEU A 58 0.72 2.00 -21.34
C LEU A 58 -0.68 1.65 -21.89
N ILE A 59 -1.52 1.05 -21.07
CA ILE A 59 -2.90 0.71 -21.44
C ILE A 59 -3.70 1.97 -21.71
N SER A 60 -3.53 3.04 -20.91
CA SER A 60 -4.27 4.30 -21.09
C SER A 60 -4.03 4.93 -22.46
N ASN A 61 -2.85 4.76 -23.07
CA ASN A 61 -2.55 5.29 -24.41
C ASN A 61 -3.40 4.69 -25.54
N PHE A 62 -4.04 3.53 -25.31
CA PHE A 62 -4.93 2.87 -26.26
C PHE A 62 -6.42 3.11 -25.97
N LEU A 63 -6.73 3.82 -24.90
CA LEU A 63 -8.09 4.09 -24.45
C LEU A 63 -8.44 5.58 -24.65
N SER A 64 -9.71 5.88 -24.79
CA SER A 64 -10.17 7.27 -24.65
C SER A 64 -10.08 7.70 -23.18
N ASP A 65 -9.89 9.00 -22.94
CA ASP A 65 -9.75 9.55 -21.59
C ASP A 65 -10.88 9.13 -20.65
N ASN A 66 -12.12 9.13 -21.14
CA ASN A 66 -13.29 8.70 -20.36
C ASN A 66 -13.20 7.21 -19.95
N VAL A 67 -12.73 6.35 -20.85
CA VAL A 67 -12.58 4.90 -20.55
C VAL A 67 -11.42 4.67 -19.59
N ALA A 68 -10.32 5.38 -19.77
CA ALA A 68 -9.17 5.30 -18.85
C ALA A 68 -9.55 5.74 -17.44
N SER A 69 -10.22 6.89 -17.31
CA SER A 69 -10.73 7.40 -16.02
C SER A 69 -11.73 6.45 -15.36
N PHE A 70 -12.64 5.87 -16.13
CA PHE A 70 -13.61 4.90 -15.62
C PHE A 70 -12.92 3.62 -15.12
N LEU A 71 -11.96 3.07 -15.86
CA LEU A 71 -11.18 1.92 -15.42
C LEU A 71 -10.31 2.22 -14.20
N SER A 72 -9.69 3.41 -14.18
CA SER A 72 -8.97 3.90 -13.00
C SER A 72 -9.85 3.93 -11.76
N MET A 73 -11.05 4.54 -11.88
CA MET A 73 -12.03 4.56 -10.79
C MET A 73 -12.37 3.15 -10.32
N LEU A 74 -12.64 2.22 -11.24
CA LEU A 74 -12.99 0.83 -10.88
C LEU A 74 -11.89 0.13 -10.11
N LEU A 75 -10.63 0.28 -10.56
CA LEU A 75 -9.49 -0.37 -9.93
C LEU A 75 -9.17 0.24 -8.56
N ILE A 76 -9.14 1.57 -8.44
CA ILE A 76 -8.87 2.24 -7.17
C ILE A 76 -10.01 1.98 -6.18
N SER A 77 -11.28 2.12 -6.59
CA SER A 77 -12.43 1.83 -5.74
C SER A 77 -12.52 0.34 -5.39
N GLY A 78 -12.23 -0.56 -6.34
CA GLY A 78 -12.19 -2.00 -6.11
C GLY A 78 -11.13 -2.38 -5.07
N THR A 79 -9.95 -1.75 -5.11
CA THR A 79 -8.91 -1.91 -4.09
C THR A 79 -9.40 -1.39 -2.73
N GLY A 80 -10.10 -0.26 -2.71
CA GLY A 80 -10.72 0.28 -1.49
C GLY A 80 -11.76 -0.68 -0.88
N ILE A 81 -12.60 -1.31 -1.71
CA ILE A 81 -13.56 -2.34 -1.27
C ILE A 81 -12.81 -3.56 -0.69
N LYS A 82 -11.74 -4.03 -1.37
CA LYS A 82 -10.89 -5.12 -0.86
C LYS A 82 -10.34 -4.79 0.52
N ILE A 83 -9.76 -3.61 0.70
CA ILE A 83 -9.21 -3.14 1.99
C ILE A 83 -10.33 -3.10 3.05
N MET A 84 -11.50 -2.56 2.72
CA MET A 84 -12.63 -2.46 3.63
C MET A 84 -13.13 -3.83 4.11
N LEU A 85 -13.12 -4.84 3.22
CA LEU A 85 -13.57 -6.21 3.54
C LEU A 85 -12.51 -7.06 4.23
N GLU A 86 -11.24 -6.70 4.17
CA GLU A 86 -10.13 -7.47 4.71
C GLU A 86 -10.30 -7.89 6.19
N PRO A 87 -10.73 -7.01 7.12
CA PRO A 87 -10.91 -7.38 8.52
C PRO A 87 -11.96 -8.46 8.75
N PHE A 88 -12.86 -8.68 7.78
CA PHE A 88 -13.94 -9.68 7.85
C PHE A 88 -13.55 -10.99 7.17
N LEU A 89 -12.58 -10.96 6.24
CA LEU A 89 -12.19 -12.11 5.43
C LEU A 89 -10.94 -12.84 5.96
N LYS A 90 -9.98 -12.14 6.55
CA LYS A 90 -8.72 -12.75 7.02
C LYS A 90 -8.78 -13.17 8.48
N LYS A 91 -8.69 -14.50 8.71
CA LYS A 91 -8.41 -15.18 10.00
C LYS A 91 -6.97 -15.74 10.04
N LYS A 92 -5.97 -15.11 9.44
CA LYS A 92 -4.60 -15.64 9.50
C LYS A 92 -3.66 -14.68 10.18
N ASP A 93 -3.32 -15.02 11.43
CA ASP A 93 -2.14 -14.51 12.10
C ASP A 93 -0.90 -15.05 11.39
N ILE A 94 -0.18 -14.18 10.70
CA ILE A 94 1.15 -14.46 10.12
C ILE A 94 2.23 -14.41 11.23
N THR A 95 1.86 -14.71 12.46
CA THR A 95 2.76 -14.67 13.62
C THR A 95 3.28 -16.05 13.98
N GLU A 96 3.85 -16.79 13.03
CA GLU A 96 4.70 -17.91 13.38
C GLU A 96 6.15 -17.46 13.57
N GLN A 97 6.54 -17.32 14.83
CA GLN A 97 7.88 -17.45 15.45
C GLN A 97 9.13 -17.14 14.59
N VAL A 98 9.24 -15.96 14.04
CA VAL A 98 10.53 -15.52 13.46
C VAL A 98 11.18 -14.49 14.38
N LYS A 99 12.18 -14.89 15.15
CA LYS A 99 12.93 -14.00 16.06
C LYS A 99 13.79 -12.95 15.31
N THR A 100 14.18 -13.23 14.07
CA THR A 100 14.93 -12.30 13.21
C THR A 100 14.58 -12.57 11.75
N LEU A 101 14.17 -11.55 11.00
CA LEU A 101 13.95 -11.67 9.55
C LEU A 101 15.28 -12.03 8.84
N SER A 102 15.24 -13.05 7.97
CA SER A 102 16.31 -13.30 7.00
C SER A 102 16.15 -12.40 5.75
N TYR A 103 17.16 -12.34 4.89
CA TYR A 103 17.05 -11.61 3.62
C TYR A 103 15.99 -12.23 2.69
N LYS A 104 15.92 -13.56 2.63
CA LYS A 104 14.91 -14.28 1.83
C LYS A 104 13.49 -13.97 2.31
N GLU A 105 13.27 -13.99 3.62
CA GLU A 105 11.98 -13.65 4.23
C GLU A 105 11.62 -12.18 3.96
N SER A 106 12.58 -11.25 4.02
CA SER A 106 12.34 -9.85 3.72
C SER A 106 11.88 -9.63 2.27
N ILE A 107 12.49 -10.33 1.30
CA ILE A 107 12.08 -10.29 -0.10
C ILE A 107 10.69 -10.93 -0.26
N SER A 108 10.46 -12.10 0.34
CA SER A 108 9.18 -12.80 0.24
C SER A 108 8.03 -11.98 0.84
N ILE A 109 8.26 -11.38 2.01
CA ILE A 109 7.29 -10.51 2.67
C ILE A 109 7.07 -9.24 1.85
N GLY A 110 8.15 -8.58 1.41
CA GLY A 110 8.05 -7.39 0.58
C GLY A 110 7.29 -7.65 -0.71
N LEU A 111 7.52 -8.78 -1.36
CA LEU A 111 6.78 -9.17 -2.56
C LEU A 111 5.32 -9.48 -2.24
N ALA A 112 5.04 -10.24 -1.18
CA ALA A 112 3.66 -10.58 -0.79
C ALA A 112 2.83 -9.32 -0.49
N LEU A 113 3.41 -8.34 0.21
CA LEU A 113 2.77 -7.06 0.50
C LEU A 113 2.58 -6.22 -0.77
N ALA A 114 3.62 -6.16 -1.63
CA ALA A 114 3.56 -5.38 -2.85
C ALA A 114 2.56 -5.94 -3.88
N LEU A 115 2.29 -7.25 -3.88
CA LEU A 115 1.25 -7.85 -4.75
C LEU A 115 -0.15 -7.34 -4.44
N ASP A 116 -0.43 -7.00 -3.18
CA ASP A 116 -1.69 -6.40 -2.78
C ASP A 116 -1.86 -4.96 -3.33
N ASP A 117 -0.76 -4.28 -3.64
CA ASP A 117 -0.73 -2.91 -4.16
C ASP A 117 -0.96 -2.82 -5.69
N ILE A 118 -0.99 -3.94 -6.41
CA ILE A 118 -1.07 -3.95 -7.89
C ILE A 118 -2.30 -3.22 -8.40
N GLY A 119 -3.48 -3.52 -7.86
CA GLY A 119 -4.75 -2.95 -8.34
C GLY A 119 -4.78 -1.42 -8.24
N GLY A 120 -4.38 -0.89 -7.09
CA GLY A 120 -4.28 0.55 -6.86
C GLY A 120 -3.23 1.21 -7.77
N SER A 121 -2.06 0.58 -7.91
CA SER A 121 -0.97 1.12 -8.74
C SER A 121 -1.30 1.14 -10.23
N VAL A 122 -1.98 0.10 -10.76
CA VAL A 122 -2.48 0.09 -12.15
C VAL A 122 -3.51 1.20 -12.35
N GLY A 123 -4.46 1.34 -11.40
CA GLY A 123 -5.46 2.39 -11.44
C GLY A 123 -4.85 3.80 -11.50
N VAL A 124 -3.84 4.07 -10.66
CA VAL A 124 -3.11 5.35 -10.67
C VAL A 124 -2.35 5.56 -11.98
N GLY A 125 -1.81 4.49 -12.57
CA GLY A 125 -1.19 4.53 -13.90
C GLY A 125 -2.19 4.88 -15.00
N LEU A 126 -3.39 4.30 -14.97
CA LEU A 126 -4.50 4.62 -15.88
C LEU A 126 -4.94 6.08 -15.75
N ALA A 127 -4.93 6.63 -14.53
CA ALA A 127 -5.22 8.03 -14.25
C ALA A 127 -4.16 9.01 -14.77
N GLY A 128 -3.12 8.54 -15.48
CA GLY A 128 -2.09 9.37 -16.10
C GLY A 128 -0.96 9.82 -15.17
N TYR A 129 -0.87 9.28 -13.96
CA TYR A 129 0.24 9.61 -13.07
C TYR A 129 1.55 8.95 -13.53
N HIS A 130 2.64 9.70 -13.41
CA HIS A 130 3.95 9.23 -13.86
C HIS A 130 4.42 7.99 -13.06
N PRO A 131 4.73 6.85 -13.70
CA PRO A 131 5.03 5.59 -13.01
C PRO A 131 6.16 5.67 -11.99
N LEU A 132 7.22 6.46 -12.29
CA LEU A 132 8.32 6.66 -11.36
C LEU A 132 7.87 7.36 -10.07
N ALA A 133 6.98 8.35 -10.19
CA ALA A 133 6.45 9.05 -9.01
C ALA A 133 5.58 8.11 -8.15
N VAL A 134 4.79 7.25 -8.79
CA VAL A 134 4.01 6.21 -8.11
C VAL A 134 4.94 5.25 -7.36
N GLY A 135 5.92 4.67 -8.04
CA GLY A 135 6.89 3.77 -7.41
C GLY A 135 7.61 4.42 -6.23
N LEU A 136 8.06 5.67 -6.37
CA LEU A 136 8.71 6.41 -5.28
C LEU A 136 7.77 6.67 -4.09
N ALA A 137 6.50 6.98 -4.34
CA ALA A 137 5.52 7.16 -3.27
C ALA A 137 5.34 5.86 -2.45
N PHE A 138 5.17 4.73 -3.12
CA PHE A 138 5.05 3.43 -2.46
C PHE A 138 6.34 3.02 -1.72
N PHE A 139 7.51 3.30 -2.32
CA PHE A 139 8.79 3.10 -1.64
C PHE A 139 8.88 3.88 -0.33
N LEU A 140 8.62 5.18 -0.39
CA LEU A 140 8.72 6.08 0.77
C LEU A 140 7.74 5.67 1.87
N VAL A 141 6.49 5.41 1.51
CA VAL A 141 5.45 5.01 2.47
C VAL A 141 5.80 3.68 3.12
N SER A 142 6.14 2.65 2.33
CA SER A 142 6.56 1.36 2.85
C SER A 142 7.77 1.49 3.77
N PHE A 143 8.80 2.26 3.35
CA PHE A 143 9.99 2.49 4.15
C PHE A 143 9.67 3.15 5.50
N LEU A 144 8.83 4.18 5.50
CA LEU A 144 8.43 4.89 6.71
C LEU A 144 7.60 4.01 7.66
N ILE A 145 6.69 3.20 7.13
CA ILE A 145 5.88 2.27 7.93
C ILE A 145 6.79 1.27 8.65
N PHE A 146 7.70 0.62 7.93
CA PHE A 146 8.59 -0.37 8.53
C PHE A 146 9.66 0.25 9.43
N PHE A 147 10.12 1.46 9.12
CA PHE A 147 11.06 2.19 9.97
C PHE A 147 10.42 2.65 11.28
N SER A 148 9.26 3.32 11.18
CA SER A 148 8.54 3.83 12.35
C SER A 148 8.06 2.72 13.29
N GLY A 149 7.75 1.55 12.76
CA GLY A 149 7.32 0.41 13.55
C GLY A 149 8.34 -0.04 14.61
N ASN A 150 9.64 0.22 14.43
CA ASN A 150 10.64 -0.05 15.46
C ASN A 150 10.49 0.87 16.70
N TYR A 151 9.88 2.04 16.52
CA TYR A 151 9.69 3.05 17.57
C TYR A 151 8.23 3.08 18.08
N ALA A 152 7.29 2.72 17.22
CA ALA A 152 5.85 2.84 17.49
C ALA A 152 5.34 1.85 18.55
N ILE A 153 6.09 0.78 18.88
CA ILE A 153 5.68 -0.22 19.87
C ILE A 153 5.30 0.42 21.20
N LYS A 154 6.10 1.41 21.68
CA LYS A 154 5.87 2.08 22.96
C LYS A 154 4.65 3.01 22.95
N ILE A 155 4.26 3.51 21.76
CA ILE A 155 3.19 4.48 21.59
C ILE A 155 1.87 3.76 21.28
N LEU A 156 1.90 2.79 20.35
CA LEU A 156 0.69 2.06 19.95
C LEU A 156 0.10 1.17 21.06
N SER A 157 0.91 0.70 21.99
CA SER A 157 0.40 -0.03 23.15
C SER A 157 -0.51 0.82 24.06
N LYS A 158 -0.41 2.16 23.96
CA LYS A 158 -1.27 3.12 24.72
C LYS A 158 -2.57 3.47 23.98
N PHE A 159 -2.60 3.36 22.64
CA PHE A 159 -3.79 3.66 21.84
C PHE A 159 -4.51 2.37 21.45
N LYS A 160 -5.64 2.09 22.09
CA LYS A 160 -6.58 1.03 21.71
C LYS A 160 -7.35 1.44 20.44
N ILE A 161 -6.66 1.66 19.32
CA ILE A 161 -7.33 1.90 18.04
C ILE A 161 -7.85 0.53 17.56
N ASP A 162 -9.17 0.44 17.37
CA ASP A 162 -9.75 -0.74 16.74
C ASP A 162 -9.30 -0.80 15.28
N LYS A 163 -8.46 -1.80 14.98
CA LYS A 163 -7.90 -2.01 13.64
C LYS A 163 -8.99 -2.14 12.58
N ARG A 164 -10.16 -2.69 12.93
CA ARG A 164 -11.28 -2.87 12.01
C ARG A 164 -11.82 -1.51 11.55
N ILE A 165 -12.05 -0.59 12.48
CA ILE A 165 -12.56 0.75 12.16
C ILE A 165 -11.56 1.49 11.28
N ALA A 166 -10.27 1.45 11.63
CA ALA A 166 -9.23 2.11 10.86
C ALA A 166 -9.12 1.57 9.43
N THR A 167 -9.18 0.24 9.24
CA THR A 167 -9.13 -0.39 7.91
C THR A 167 -10.39 -0.08 7.08
N VAL A 168 -11.58 -0.07 7.69
CA VAL A 168 -12.82 0.30 7.02
C VAL A 168 -12.78 1.76 6.56
N LEU A 169 -12.32 2.68 7.41
CA LEU A 169 -12.16 4.10 7.05
C LEU A 169 -11.16 4.29 5.91
N ALA A 170 -10.03 3.57 5.92
CA ALA A 170 -9.05 3.59 4.85
C ALA A 170 -9.67 3.12 3.51
N GLY A 171 -10.44 2.04 3.51
CA GLY A 171 -11.16 1.56 2.33
C GLY A 171 -12.18 2.58 1.80
N ILE A 172 -12.93 3.25 2.68
CA ILE A 172 -13.87 4.31 2.29
C ILE A 172 -13.14 5.48 1.63
N LEU A 173 -12.02 5.93 2.20
CA LEU A 173 -11.20 7.00 1.61
C LEU A 173 -10.68 6.61 0.23
N MET A 174 -10.22 5.37 0.05
CA MET A 174 -9.76 4.86 -1.23
C MET A 174 -10.89 4.84 -2.29
N ILE A 175 -12.10 4.44 -1.90
CA ILE A 175 -13.28 4.50 -2.78
C ILE A 175 -13.59 5.96 -3.18
N ALA A 176 -13.55 6.89 -2.23
CA ALA A 176 -13.77 8.30 -2.51
C ALA A 176 -12.71 8.86 -3.48
N MET A 177 -11.43 8.47 -3.31
CA MET A 177 -10.35 8.85 -4.23
C MET A 177 -10.51 8.21 -5.62
N GLY A 178 -11.02 6.98 -5.71
CA GLY A 178 -11.35 6.35 -6.98
C GLY A 178 -12.48 7.10 -7.72
N ILE A 179 -13.52 7.47 -7.01
CA ILE A 179 -14.67 8.22 -7.59
C ILE A 179 -14.22 9.60 -8.07
N SER A 180 -13.30 10.28 -7.39
CA SER A 180 -12.81 11.61 -7.81
C SER A 180 -12.15 11.58 -9.19
N GLN A 181 -11.66 10.42 -9.67
CA GLN A 181 -11.06 10.29 -11.01
C GLN A 181 -12.03 10.51 -12.18
N ILE A 182 -13.35 10.49 -11.93
CA ILE A 182 -14.36 10.76 -12.98
C ILE A 182 -14.85 12.22 -12.89
N LEU A 183 -14.64 12.87 -11.73
CA LEU A 183 -15.14 14.22 -11.48
C LEU A 183 -14.17 15.32 -11.94
N ASP A 184 -12.90 14.95 -12.18
CA ASP A 184 -11.83 15.80 -12.72
C ASP A 184 -11.73 15.62 -14.25
#